data_f8ce10dfd0be4ed6a87595ee75025fbe
#
_entry.id   f8ce10dfd0be4ed6a87595ee75025fbe
#
_cell.length_a   1.000
_cell.length_b   1.000
_cell.length_c   1.000
_cell.angle_alpha   90.00
_cell.angle_beta   90.00
_cell.angle_gamma   90.00
#
_symmetry.space_group_name_H-M   'P 1'
#
loop_
_entity.id
_entity.type
_entity.pdbx_description
1 polymer ?
#
loop_
_entity_poly.entity_id
_entity_poly.type
_entity_poly.pdbx_seq_one_letter_code
_entity_poly.pdbx_strand_id
1 'polypeptide(L)'
;MAKKAPDVGDYKYGFHDDDVSIFRSERGLTENIVREISNMKNEPEWMLDFRLKSLKLFYKMPMPQWGGDLSELNFDDITYYVKPSEQAERSWDEVPEEIKRTFDKLGIPEAEQKYLAGVSAQYESEVVYHNMEKELEEKGIIFKDTDSALQENEELFKKYFASVVPAADNKFAALNSAVWSGGSFIYVPKNIKLDTPLQAYFRINSENMGQFERTLIIADEGASVHYVEGCTAPVYTTSSLHSAVVEIIVHKDAHVRYTTIQNWANNVYNLVTKRTFVYENGNMEWVDGNLGSKLTMKYPNCVLLGEGSKGSTLSIAFAGKGQVQDAGAKMIHKAPNTSSTIVSKSISKNGGKVIYRGIVHFGRKAKGARSNIECDTLILDNESTSDTIPYNEVFNDQISLEHEAKVSKVSEEQLFYLMSRGISEEEATEMIVMGFIEPFTKELPMEYAVEMNRLIKFEIEGSIG
;
A
#
# COMPACT_ATOMS: atom_id res chain seq x y z
N MET A 1 -6.41 -34.26 -12.12
CA MET A 1 -7.57 -33.46 -12.54
C MET A 1 -7.19 -32.02 -12.28
N ALA A 2 -7.02 -31.21 -13.34
CA ALA A 2 -6.74 -29.80 -13.19
C ALA A 2 -7.92 -29.13 -12.45
N LYS A 3 -7.65 -28.44 -11.35
CA LYS A 3 -8.66 -27.64 -10.65
C LYS A 3 -9.09 -26.53 -11.63
N LYS A 4 -10.39 -26.48 -11.94
CA LYS A 4 -10.97 -25.38 -12.73
C LYS A 4 -10.73 -24.09 -11.97
N ALA A 5 -10.25 -23.05 -12.67
CA ALA A 5 -10.20 -21.70 -12.11
C ALA A 5 -11.59 -21.31 -11.56
N PRO A 6 -11.66 -20.58 -10.45
CA PRO A 6 -12.94 -20.09 -9.94
C PRO A 6 -13.61 -19.24 -11.00
N ASP A 7 -14.94 -19.40 -11.13
CA ASP A 7 -15.75 -18.52 -11.97
C ASP A 7 -15.82 -17.16 -11.27
N VAL A 8 -15.13 -16.19 -11.84
CA VAL A 8 -15.00 -14.83 -11.27
C VAL A 8 -16.11 -13.88 -11.74
N GLY A 9 -17.13 -14.41 -12.46
CA GLY A 9 -18.22 -13.60 -13.00
C GLY A 9 -17.72 -12.45 -13.87
N ASP A 10 -18.37 -11.29 -13.78
CA ASP A 10 -18.04 -10.06 -14.54
C ASP A 10 -16.97 -9.18 -13.84
N TYR A 11 -16.12 -9.75 -12.96
CA TYR A 11 -15.08 -8.98 -12.29
C TYR A 11 -14.06 -8.41 -13.28
N LYS A 12 -14.14 -7.12 -13.53
CA LYS A 12 -13.37 -6.39 -14.54
C LYS A 12 -11.85 -6.50 -14.36
N TYR A 13 -11.35 -6.64 -13.12
CA TYR A 13 -9.92 -6.66 -12.80
C TYR A 13 -9.33 -8.06 -12.62
N GLY A 14 -10.17 -9.09 -12.65
CA GLY A 14 -9.75 -10.51 -12.55
C GLY A 14 -9.13 -11.09 -13.83
N PHE A 15 -9.08 -10.32 -14.92
CA PHE A 15 -8.47 -10.75 -16.17
C PHE A 15 -6.95 -10.85 -16.05
N HIS A 16 -6.34 -11.74 -16.82
CA HIS A 16 -4.91 -11.76 -17.12
C HIS A 16 -4.73 -11.68 -18.63
N ASP A 17 -3.67 -11.02 -19.07
CA ASP A 17 -3.21 -11.04 -20.45
C ASP A 17 -2.11 -12.10 -20.60
N ASP A 18 -1.77 -12.47 -21.85
CA ASP A 18 -0.71 -13.42 -22.11
C ASP A 18 0.60 -12.95 -21.48
N ASP A 19 1.36 -13.92 -20.94
CA ASP A 19 2.61 -13.63 -20.25
C ASP A 19 3.70 -13.24 -21.27
N VAL A 20 3.92 -11.94 -21.41
CA VAL A 20 4.99 -11.37 -22.24
C VAL A 20 6.11 -10.95 -21.32
N SER A 21 7.21 -11.72 -21.30
CA SER A 21 8.38 -11.38 -20.52
C SER A 21 9.65 -11.65 -21.30
N ILE A 22 10.61 -10.72 -21.24
CA ILE A 22 11.95 -10.86 -21.84
C ILE A 22 12.81 -11.78 -20.98
N PHE A 23 12.62 -11.70 -19.67
CA PHE A 23 13.33 -12.53 -18.71
C PHE A 23 12.42 -12.88 -17.52
N ARG A 24 12.56 -14.11 -17.03
CA ARG A 24 11.93 -14.61 -15.80
C ARG A 24 12.95 -15.41 -15.01
N SER A 25 13.12 -15.05 -13.73
CA SER A 25 13.96 -15.83 -12.82
C SER A 25 13.36 -17.23 -12.56
N GLU A 26 14.18 -18.17 -12.16
CA GLU A 26 13.71 -19.43 -11.60
C GLU A 26 12.89 -19.17 -10.33
N ARG A 27 12.06 -20.15 -9.92
CA ARG A 27 11.33 -20.11 -8.65
C ARG A 27 12.26 -20.35 -7.48
N GLY A 28 11.88 -19.80 -6.35
CA GLY A 28 12.59 -19.94 -5.09
C GLY A 28 13.56 -18.79 -4.81
N LEU A 29 13.78 -18.56 -3.51
CA LEU A 29 14.66 -17.50 -3.05
C LEU A 29 16.05 -18.03 -2.77
N THR A 30 17.01 -17.69 -3.62
CA THR A 30 18.39 -18.14 -3.50
C THR A 30 19.40 -16.99 -3.64
N GLU A 31 20.64 -17.21 -3.24
CA GLU A 31 21.72 -16.22 -3.46
C GLU A 31 21.93 -15.97 -4.95
N ASN A 32 21.78 -16.98 -5.80
CA ASN A 32 21.92 -16.84 -7.27
C ASN A 32 20.84 -15.90 -7.83
N ILE A 33 19.57 -16.06 -7.45
CA ILE A 33 18.47 -15.17 -7.86
C ILE A 33 18.77 -13.72 -7.46
N VAL A 34 19.25 -13.49 -6.24
CA VAL A 34 19.62 -12.14 -5.78
C VAL A 34 20.74 -11.53 -6.61
N ARG A 35 21.74 -12.33 -6.98
CA ARG A 35 22.83 -11.90 -7.88
C ARG A 35 22.33 -11.63 -9.30
N GLU A 36 21.43 -12.46 -9.82
CA GLU A 36 20.81 -12.26 -11.14
C GLU A 36 20.04 -10.94 -11.20
N ILE A 37 19.19 -10.65 -10.18
CA ILE A 37 18.46 -9.36 -10.08
C ILE A 37 19.46 -8.19 -10.13
N SER A 38 20.49 -8.23 -9.29
CA SER A 38 21.49 -7.16 -9.23
C SER A 38 22.26 -6.98 -10.55
N ASN A 39 22.63 -8.08 -11.21
CA ASN A 39 23.30 -8.05 -12.50
C ASN A 39 22.40 -7.50 -13.62
N MET A 40 21.13 -7.93 -13.68
CA MET A 40 20.16 -7.44 -14.67
C MET A 40 19.92 -5.94 -14.56
N LYS A 41 20.01 -5.40 -13.34
CA LYS A 41 19.83 -3.98 -13.04
C LYS A 41 21.14 -3.17 -13.08
N ASN A 42 22.29 -3.80 -13.37
CA ASN A 42 23.61 -3.17 -13.35
C ASN A 42 23.89 -2.39 -12.05
N GLU A 43 23.52 -2.96 -10.92
CA GLU A 43 23.61 -2.28 -9.63
C GLU A 43 25.07 -2.10 -9.16
N PRO A 44 25.37 -1.03 -8.41
CA PRO A 44 26.68 -0.86 -7.80
C PRO A 44 26.93 -1.97 -6.73
N GLU A 45 28.19 -2.31 -6.49
CA GLU A 45 28.62 -3.40 -5.60
C GLU A 45 28.01 -3.27 -4.18
N TRP A 46 27.90 -2.05 -3.65
CA TRP A 46 27.32 -1.83 -2.32
C TRP A 46 25.82 -2.25 -2.24
N MET A 47 25.07 -2.15 -3.35
CA MET A 47 23.68 -2.58 -3.40
C MET A 47 23.59 -4.11 -3.43
N LEU A 48 24.44 -4.79 -4.20
CA LEU A 48 24.53 -6.25 -4.16
C LEU A 48 24.87 -6.74 -2.76
N ASP A 49 25.84 -6.11 -2.11
CA ASP A 49 26.22 -6.42 -0.72
C ASP A 49 25.06 -6.23 0.26
N PHE A 50 24.28 -5.15 0.09
CA PHE A 50 23.08 -4.89 0.89
C PHE A 50 22.04 -5.99 0.69
N ARG A 51 21.77 -6.38 -0.55
CA ARG A 51 20.83 -7.47 -0.91
C ARG A 51 21.24 -8.80 -0.29
N LEU A 52 22.49 -9.20 -0.41
CA LEU A 52 23.00 -10.46 0.14
C LEU A 52 22.99 -10.51 1.67
N LYS A 53 23.28 -9.38 2.32
CA LYS A 53 23.14 -9.25 3.79
C LYS A 53 21.66 -9.37 4.19
N SER A 54 20.77 -8.77 3.44
CA SER A 54 19.31 -8.82 3.68
C SER A 54 18.74 -10.23 3.49
N LEU A 55 19.22 -10.97 2.49
CA LEU A 55 18.87 -12.39 2.30
C LEU A 55 19.24 -13.23 3.51
N LYS A 56 20.44 -13.04 4.06
CA LYS A 56 20.88 -13.74 5.29
C LYS A 56 20.01 -13.40 6.49
N LEU A 57 19.56 -12.13 6.61
CA LEU A 57 18.63 -11.71 7.65
C LEU A 57 17.26 -12.39 7.46
N PHE A 58 16.75 -12.45 6.25
CA PHE A 58 15.48 -13.12 5.94
C PHE A 58 15.48 -14.58 6.42
N TYR A 59 16.53 -15.35 6.11
CA TYR A 59 16.61 -16.74 6.56
C TYR A 59 16.77 -16.89 8.07
N LYS A 60 17.45 -15.95 8.72
CA LYS A 60 17.66 -15.97 10.17
C LYS A 60 16.39 -15.59 10.95
N MET A 61 15.54 -14.73 10.42
CA MET A 61 14.33 -14.26 11.09
C MET A 61 13.24 -15.32 11.07
N PRO A 62 12.58 -15.61 12.20
CA PRO A 62 11.40 -16.47 12.22
C PRO A 62 10.22 -15.81 11.50
N MET A 63 9.26 -16.62 11.07
CA MET A 63 7.95 -16.12 10.66
C MET A 63 7.25 -15.44 11.84
N PRO A 64 6.47 -14.36 11.60
CA PRO A 64 5.68 -13.75 12.67
C PRO A 64 4.68 -14.78 13.24
N GLN A 65 4.52 -14.78 14.56
CA GLN A 65 3.57 -15.63 15.27
C GLN A 65 2.26 -14.89 15.58
N TRP A 66 2.06 -13.75 14.99
CA TRP A 66 0.89 -12.88 15.11
C TRP A 66 0.42 -12.45 13.71
N GLY A 67 -0.81 -11.97 13.63
CA GLY A 67 -1.42 -11.63 12.35
C GLY A 67 -2.26 -12.78 11.80
N GLY A 68 -2.46 -12.81 10.49
CA GLY A 68 -3.17 -13.88 9.82
C GLY A 68 -2.33 -15.13 9.59
N ASP A 69 -2.96 -16.16 9.06
CA ASP A 69 -2.30 -17.44 8.77
C ASP A 69 -1.39 -17.33 7.53
N LEU A 70 -0.12 -17.59 7.73
CA LEU A 70 0.93 -17.58 6.69
C LEU A 70 1.44 -18.99 6.37
N SER A 71 0.81 -20.05 6.89
CA SER A 71 1.27 -21.45 6.77
C SER A 71 1.29 -21.98 5.33
N GLU A 72 0.42 -21.44 4.46
CA GLU A 72 0.36 -21.83 3.04
C GLU A 72 1.30 -20.99 2.14
N LEU A 73 1.97 -19.98 2.69
CA LEU A 73 2.91 -19.17 1.94
C LEU A 73 4.25 -19.92 1.78
N ASN A 74 4.50 -20.40 0.57
CA ASN A 74 5.74 -21.12 0.22
C ASN A 74 6.66 -20.21 -0.60
N PHE A 75 7.77 -19.80 0.00
CA PHE A 75 8.76 -18.93 -0.67
C PHE A 75 9.53 -19.62 -1.80
N ASP A 76 9.53 -20.97 -1.83
CA ASP A 76 10.21 -21.74 -2.89
C ASP A 76 9.38 -21.82 -4.17
N ASP A 77 8.07 -21.52 -4.12
CA ASP A 77 7.18 -21.54 -5.28
C ASP A 77 7.01 -20.18 -5.96
N ILE A 78 7.64 -19.12 -5.41
CA ILE A 78 7.50 -17.74 -5.90
C ILE A 78 8.60 -17.43 -6.92
N THR A 79 8.22 -16.76 -8.00
CA THR A 79 9.12 -16.09 -8.95
C THR A 79 9.41 -14.68 -8.43
N TYR A 80 10.67 -14.35 -8.21
CA TYR A 80 11.09 -13.11 -7.54
C TYR A 80 11.39 -11.96 -8.49
N TYR A 81 11.57 -12.24 -9.77
CA TYR A 81 11.85 -11.21 -10.75
C TYR A 81 11.37 -11.60 -12.16
N VAL A 82 10.64 -10.70 -12.79
CA VAL A 82 10.18 -10.81 -14.18
C VAL A 82 10.41 -9.47 -14.87
N LYS A 83 11.16 -9.46 -15.96
CA LYS A 83 11.41 -8.28 -16.79
C LYS A 83 10.47 -8.30 -18.00
N PRO A 84 9.44 -7.42 -18.06
CA PRO A 84 8.47 -7.42 -19.15
C PRO A 84 8.95 -6.69 -20.41
N SER A 85 9.83 -5.67 -20.28
CA SER A 85 10.33 -4.84 -21.38
C SER A 85 11.79 -4.48 -21.19
N GLU A 86 12.47 -4.01 -22.25
CA GLU A 86 13.90 -3.63 -22.16
C GLU A 86 14.10 -2.34 -21.35
N GLN A 87 13.15 -1.39 -21.46
CA GLN A 87 13.23 -0.09 -20.78
C GLN A 87 11.83 0.46 -20.48
N ALA A 88 11.78 1.43 -19.58
CA ALA A 88 10.57 2.25 -19.36
C ALA A 88 10.40 3.27 -20.49
N GLU A 89 9.19 3.38 -21.02
CA GLU A 89 8.88 4.32 -22.10
C GLU A 89 8.42 5.69 -21.52
N ARG A 90 8.71 6.75 -22.23
CA ARG A 90 8.28 8.10 -21.87
C ARG A 90 6.99 8.54 -22.55
N SER A 91 6.59 7.84 -23.60
CA SER A 91 5.33 8.03 -24.30
C SER A 91 4.48 6.78 -24.15
N TRP A 92 3.20 6.98 -23.82
CA TRP A 92 2.25 5.87 -23.75
C TRP A 92 2.12 5.13 -25.09
N ASP A 93 2.31 5.83 -26.20
CA ASP A 93 2.25 5.25 -27.54
C ASP A 93 3.35 4.22 -27.82
N GLU A 94 4.46 4.29 -27.09
CA GLU A 94 5.64 3.41 -27.23
C GLU A 94 5.57 2.17 -26.33
N VAL A 95 4.67 2.14 -25.34
CA VAL A 95 4.46 0.99 -24.45
C VAL A 95 3.95 -0.20 -25.27
N PRO A 96 4.44 -1.45 -25.05
CA PRO A 96 3.93 -2.65 -25.76
C PRO A 96 2.41 -2.80 -25.68
N GLU A 97 1.77 -3.15 -26.78
CA GLU A 97 0.30 -3.21 -26.93
C GLU A 97 -0.37 -4.15 -25.92
N GLU A 98 0.29 -5.25 -25.56
CA GLU A 98 -0.21 -6.20 -24.56
C GLU A 98 -0.30 -5.55 -23.18
N ILE A 99 0.71 -4.75 -22.81
CA ILE A 99 0.76 -4.02 -21.55
C ILE A 99 -0.24 -2.87 -21.56
N LYS A 100 -0.29 -2.08 -22.67
CA LYS A 100 -1.30 -1.01 -22.85
C LYS A 100 -2.70 -1.55 -22.63
N ARG A 101 -3.05 -2.64 -23.30
CA ARG A 101 -4.36 -3.26 -23.21
C ARG A 101 -4.74 -3.61 -21.77
N THR A 102 -3.77 -4.05 -20.94
CA THR A 102 -3.98 -4.31 -19.53
C THR A 102 -4.37 -3.04 -18.78
N PHE A 103 -3.61 -1.96 -18.95
CA PHE A 103 -3.89 -0.68 -18.30
C PHE A 103 -5.13 0.02 -18.85
N ASP A 104 -5.43 -0.11 -20.15
CA ASP A 104 -6.68 0.39 -20.78
C ASP A 104 -7.92 -0.27 -20.19
N LYS A 105 -7.89 -1.58 -19.99
CA LYS A 105 -8.98 -2.32 -19.33
C LYS A 105 -9.18 -1.84 -17.88
N LEU A 106 -8.11 -1.41 -17.20
CA LEU A 106 -8.19 -0.82 -15.87
C LEU A 106 -8.74 0.62 -15.87
N GLY A 107 -8.79 1.26 -17.04
CA GLY A 107 -9.33 2.62 -17.20
C GLY A 107 -8.35 3.73 -16.87
N ILE A 108 -7.04 3.42 -16.86
CA ILE A 108 -5.97 4.28 -16.36
C ILE A 108 -5.48 5.38 -17.33
N PRO A 109 -5.44 5.21 -18.68
CA PRO A 109 -4.60 6.08 -19.50
C PRO A 109 -5.11 7.47 -19.83
N GLU A 110 -6.41 7.65 -20.07
CA GLU A 110 -6.88 8.92 -20.66
C GLU A 110 -7.21 10.03 -19.65
N ALA A 111 -7.76 9.66 -18.50
CA ALA A 111 -8.17 10.63 -17.49
C ALA A 111 -6.97 11.19 -16.71
N GLU A 112 -5.91 10.40 -16.58
CA GLU A 112 -4.78 10.68 -15.69
C GLU A 112 -3.67 11.51 -16.34
N GLN A 113 -3.44 11.34 -17.64
CA GLN A 113 -2.50 12.17 -18.39
C GLN A 113 -2.87 13.67 -18.39
N LYS A 114 -4.12 13.99 -18.11
CA LYS A 114 -4.63 15.37 -18.16
C LYS A 114 -4.63 16.10 -16.82
N TYR A 115 -4.54 15.38 -15.70
CA TYR A 115 -4.83 15.95 -14.37
C TYR A 115 -3.73 15.75 -13.32
N LEU A 116 -2.63 15.05 -13.63
CA LEU A 116 -1.58 14.70 -12.68
C LEU A 116 -0.24 15.36 -13.02
N ALA A 117 0.52 15.65 -11.96
CA ALA A 117 1.87 16.24 -12.09
C ALA A 117 2.89 15.24 -12.65
N GLY A 118 2.66 13.95 -12.47
CA GLY A 118 3.49 12.87 -13.00
C GLY A 118 2.83 11.51 -12.78
N VAL A 119 3.09 10.58 -13.70
CA VAL A 119 2.53 9.21 -13.71
C VAL A 119 3.62 8.18 -13.94
N SER A 120 3.57 7.08 -13.19
CA SER A 120 4.41 5.89 -13.36
C SER A 120 3.53 4.65 -13.44
N ALA A 121 3.84 3.71 -14.33
CA ALA A 121 3.15 2.42 -14.42
C ALA A 121 4.16 1.29 -14.33
N GLN A 122 3.99 0.43 -13.34
CA GLN A 122 4.78 -0.78 -13.13
C GLN A 122 3.96 -2.01 -13.50
N TYR A 123 4.57 -2.87 -14.30
CA TYR A 123 4.05 -4.17 -14.69
C TYR A 123 5.04 -5.24 -14.28
N GLU A 124 4.61 -6.21 -13.49
CA GLU A 124 5.48 -7.20 -12.85
C GLU A 124 6.57 -6.56 -11.97
N SER A 125 7.84 -6.78 -12.29
CA SER A 125 8.97 -6.28 -11.51
C SER A 125 9.54 -4.95 -11.98
N GLU A 126 9.06 -4.38 -13.10
CA GLU A 126 9.69 -3.21 -13.73
C GLU A 126 8.67 -2.11 -14.04
N VAL A 127 9.14 -0.87 -13.97
CA VAL A 127 8.37 0.28 -14.48
C VAL A 127 8.44 0.25 -16.02
N VAL A 128 7.29 0.28 -16.66
CA VAL A 128 7.12 0.19 -18.12
C VAL A 128 6.76 1.53 -18.75
N TYR A 129 6.26 2.46 -17.96
CA TYR A 129 5.91 3.81 -18.39
C TYR A 129 6.19 4.82 -17.27
N HIS A 130 6.80 5.95 -17.64
CA HIS A 130 7.03 7.05 -16.70
C HIS A 130 6.99 8.38 -17.43
N ASN A 131 6.24 9.34 -16.88
CA ASN A 131 6.18 10.70 -17.38
C ASN A 131 5.98 11.71 -16.23
N MET A 132 6.62 12.87 -16.33
CA MET A 132 6.45 14.00 -15.42
C MET A 132 6.43 15.30 -16.20
N GLU A 133 5.69 16.30 -15.70
CA GLU A 133 5.67 17.65 -16.29
C GLU A 133 7.07 18.29 -16.25
N LYS A 134 7.55 18.77 -17.37
CA LYS A 134 8.89 19.40 -17.49
C LYS A 134 9.10 20.56 -16.53
N GLU A 135 8.05 21.34 -16.27
CA GLU A 135 8.11 22.47 -15.32
C GLU A 135 8.48 21.99 -13.89
N LEU A 136 8.08 20.77 -13.49
CA LEU A 136 8.41 20.19 -12.20
C LEU A 136 9.86 19.72 -12.17
N GLU A 137 10.35 19.13 -13.27
CA GLU A 137 11.78 18.77 -13.41
C GLU A 137 12.67 20.01 -13.31
N GLU A 138 12.29 21.12 -13.96
CA GLU A 138 13.02 22.41 -13.91
C GLU A 138 13.05 23.01 -12.49
N LYS A 139 12.05 22.74 -11.66
CA LYS A 139 12.03 23.09 -10.23
C LYS A 139 12.90 22.19 -9.35
N GLY A 140 13.55 21.18 -9.94
CA GLY A 140 14.43 20.23 -9.26
C GLY A 140 13.70 19.12 -8.52
N ILE A 141 12.42 18.90 -8.81
CA ILE A 141 11.68 17.74 -8.32
C ILE A 141 12.21 16.49 -9.03
N ILE A 142 12.44 15.44 -8.27
CA ILE A 142 12.77 14.13 -8.81
C ILE A 142 11.58 13.22 -8.58
N PHE A 143 11.04 12.66 -9.65
CA PHE A 143 10.11 11.55 -9.62
C PHE A 143 10.60 10.54 -10.64
N LYS A 144 11.03 9.39 -10.19
CA LYS A 144 11.59 8.30 -11.00
C LYS A 144 11.18 6.96 -10.41
N ASP A 145 11.34 5.90 -11.18
CA ASP A 145 11.40 4.58 -10.58
C ASP A 145 12.65 4.45 -9.69
N THR A 146 12.57 3.58 -8.71
CA THR A 146 13.62 3.42 -7.70
C THR A 146 14.92 2.86 -8.29
N ASP A 147 14.85 2.07 -9.35
CA ASP A 147 16.02 1.50 -10.04
C ASP A 147 16.79 2.57 -10.81
N SER A 148 16.08 3.43 -11.57
CA SER A 148 16.68 4.58 -12.25
C SER A 148 17.27 5.59 -11.25
N ALA A 149 16.60 5.82 -10.13
CA ALA A 149 17.08 6.73 -9.10
C ALA A 149 18.38 6.22 -8.46
N LEU A 150 18.53 4.92 -8.26
CA LEU A 150 19.78 4.33 -7.78
C LEU A 150 20.96 4.64 -8.71
N GLN A 151 20.76 4.62 -10.04
CA GLN A 151 21.80 4.87 -11.03
C GLN A 151 22.10 6.36 -11.20
N GLU A 152 21.07 7.19 -11.29
CA GLU A 152 21.19 8.60 -11.68
C GLU A 152 21.32 9.55 -10.49
N ASN A 153 20.91 9.14 -9.30
CA ASN A 153 20.87 9.95 -8.09
C ASN A 153 21.52 9.21 -6.89
N GLU A 154 22.60 8.44 -7.13
CA GLU A 154 23.19 7.49 -6.19
C GLU A 154 23.49 8.09 -4.80
N GLU A 155 24.08 9.29 -4.74
CA GLU A 155 24.42 9.92 -3.44
C GLU A 155 23.18 10.19 -2.59
N LEU A 156 22.15 10.77 -3.20
CA LEU A 156 20.88 11.07 -2.53
C LEU A 156 20.16 9.78 -2.14
N PHE A 157 20.13 8.81 -3.06
CA PHE A 157 19.55 7.50 -2.85
C PHE A 157 20.22 6.79 -1.66
N LYS A 158 21.53 6.66 -1.67
CA LYS A 158 22.31 6.00 -0.63
C LYS A 158 22.16 6.64 0.75
N LYS A 159 21.96 7.96 0.79
CA LYS A 159 21.74 8.71 2.03
C LYS A 159 20.44 8.31 2.73
N TYR A 160 19.38 8.04 1.98
CA TYR A 160 18.05 7.86 2.55
C TYR A 160 17.52 6.42 2.45
N PHE A 161 17.96 5.63 1.49
CA PHE A 161 17.52 4.25 1.28
C PHE A 161 17.79 3.39 2.51
N ALA A 162 16.79 2.62 2.94
CA ALA A 162 16.81 1.78 4.14
C ALA A 162 17.11 2.51 5.47
N SER A 163 16.99 3.85 5.48
CA SER A 163 17.22 4.66 6.69
C SER A 163 16.00 4.69 7.61
N VAL A 164 14.79 4.55 7.06
CA VAL A 164 13.53 4.56 7.81
C VAL A 164 13.06 3.13 8.08
N VAL A 165 13.17 2.25 7.10
CA VAL A 165 12.85 0.81 7.21
C VAL A 165 14.10 -0.01 6.88
N PRO A 166 14.98 -0.29 7.86
CA PRO A 166 16.16 -1.13 7.63
C PRO A 166 15.76 -2.58 7.36
N ALA A 167 16.60 -3.34 6.67
CA ALA A 167 16.38 -4.76 6.39
C ALA A 167 16.13 -5.60 7.66
N ALA A 168 16.67 -5.19 8.80
CA ALA A 168 16.51 -5.86 10.09
C ALA A 168 15.18 -5.54 10.81
N ASP A 169 14.28 -4.77 10.21
CA ASP A 169 13.02 -4.35 10.85
C ASP A 169 12.08 -5.53 11.10
N ASN A 170 11.85 -6.32 10.08
CA ASN A 170 11.04 -7.53 10.12
C ASN A 170 11.38 -8.46 8.95
N LYS A 171 10.86 -9.69 8.97
CA LYS A 171 11.16 -10.70 7.96
C LYS A 171 10.80 -10.26 6.53
N PHE A 172 9.67 -9.57 6.34
CA PHE A 172 9.23 -9.11 5.01
C PHE A 172 10.00 -7.87 4.53
N ALA A 173 10.45 -7.01 5.45
CA ALA A 173 11.40 -5.95 5.11
C ALA A 173 12.77 -6.52 4.70
N ALA A 174 13.23 -7.60 5.34
CA ALA A 174 14.44 -8.31 4.92
C ALA A 174 14.26 -8.95 3.54
N LEU A 175 13.11 -9.57 3.27
CA LEU A 175 12.77 -10.14 1.97
C LEU A 175 12.77 -9.06 0.89
N ASN A 176 12.00 -7.99 1.07
CA ASN A 176 11.98 -6.86 0.13
C ASN A 176 13.41 -6.33 -0.10
N SER A 177 14.18 -6.11 0.97
CA SER A 177 15.56 -5.61 0.86
C SER A 177 16.49 -6.52 0.06
N ALA A 178 16.21 -7.83 0.00
CA ALA A 178 17.00 -8.78 -0.79
C ALA A 178 16.61 -8.78 -2.29
N VAL A 179 15.31 -8.59 -2.61
CA VAL A 179 14.79 -8.82 -3.97
C VAL A 179 13.99 -7.63 -4.54
N TRP A 180 14.02 -6.46 -3.92
CA TRP A 180 13.23 -5.32 -4.38
C TRP A 180 13.48 -4.97 -5.85
N SER A 181 12.43 -4.53 -6.53
CA SER A 181 12.42 -4.10 -7.92
C SER A 181 11.33 -3.07 -8.12
N GLY A 182 11.65 -1.99 -8.83
CA GLY A 182 10.70 -0.92 -9.09
C GLY A 182 10.29 -0.17 -7.82
N GLY A 183 9.11 0.44 -7.89
CA GLY A 183 8.64 1.41 -6.90
C GLY A 183 8.94 2.84 -7.31
N SER A 184 8.67 3.79 -6.43
CA SER A 184 8.79 5.22 -6.73
C SER A 184 9.86 5.88 -5.87
N PHE A 185 10.75 6.64 -6.50
CA PHE A 185 11.68 7.55 -5.83
C PHE A 185 11.23 8.99 -6.05
N ILE A 186 10.92 9.70 -4.96
CA ILE A 186 10.45 11.08 -5.01
C ILE A 186 11.30 11.96 -4.10
N TYR A 187 11.84 13.03 -4.65
CA TYR A 187 12.48 14.11 -3.89
C TYR A 187 11.84 15.45 -4.25
N VAL A 188 11.32 16.15 -3.26
CA VAL A 188 10.75 17.47 -3.41
C VAL A 188 11.63 18.48 -2.69
N PRO A 189 12.26 19.43 -3.41
CA PRO A 189 13.17 20.43 -2.85
C PRO A 189 12.51 21.37 -1.86
N LYS A 190 13.33 22.10 -1.09
CA LYS A 190 12.88 23.07 -0.07
C LYS A 190 11.87 24.06 -0.63
N ASN A 191 10.80 24.27 0.15
CA ASN A 191 9.73 25.23 -0.11
C ASN A 191 8.95 25.00 -1.42
N ILE A 192 9.16 23.89 -2.11
CA ILE A 192 8.35 23.52 -3.30
C ILE A 192 7.08 22.81 -2.83
N LYS A 193 5.95 23.28 -3.35
CA LYS A 193 4.63 22.70 -3.07
C LYS A 193 4.03 22.25 -4.39
N LEU A 194 3.64 20.98 -4.46
CA LEU A 194 2.91 20.42 -5.58
C LEU A 194 1.41 20.53 -5.29
N ASP A 195 0.68 21.19 -6.18
CA ASP A 195 -0.78 21.34 -6.09
C ASP A 195 -1.50 20.11 -6.68
N THR A 196 -0.82 19.41 -7.60
CA THR A 196 -1.34 18.22 -8.29
C THR A 196 -0.61 16.97 -7.80
N PRO A 197 -1.30 15.83 -7.57
CA PRO A 197 -0.67 14.59 -7.11
C PRO A 197 0.32 14.02 -8.13
N LEU A 198 1.35 13.35 -7.60
CA LEU A 198 2.14 12.35 -8.33
C LEU A 198 1.48 10.99 -8.16
N GLN A 199 1.56 10.11 -9.17
CA GLN A 199 0.84 8.86 -9.15
C GLN A 199 1.64 7.68 -9.67
N ALA A 200 1.43 6.50 -9.08
CA ALA A 200 1.94 5.24 -9.61
C ALA A 200 0.89 4.14 -9.60
N TYR A 201 0.98 3.26 -10.59
CA TYR A 201 0.18 2.06 -10.73
C TYR A 201 1.06 0.83 -10.70
N PHE A 202 0.63 -0.18 -9.94
CA PHE A 202 1.30 -1.45 -9.81
C PHE A 202 0.36 -2.58 -10.22
N ARG A 203 0.79 -3.39 -11.20
CA ARG A 203 0.04 -4.55 -11.69
C ARG A 203 0.90 -5.79 -11.62
N ILE A 204 0.46 -6.80 -10.86
CA ILE A 204 0.90 -8.19 -11.03
C ILE A 204 0.04 -8.78 -12.13
N ASN A 205 0.63 -9.52 -13.09
CA ASN A 205 -0.14 -10.20 -14.13
C ASN A 205 0.13 -11.70 -14.21
N SER A 206 1.27 -12.17 -13.74
CA SER A 206 1.70 -13.58 -13.86
C SER A 206 1.35 -14.41 -12.63
N GLU A 207 1.08 -15.69 -12.85
CA GLU A 207 0.85 -16.67 -11.79
C GLU A 207 2.12 -16.97 -10.98
N ASN A 208 2.01 -17.19 -9.67
CA ASN A 208 3.12 -17.41 -8.72
C ASN A 208 4.14 -16.26 -8.69
N MET A 209 3.76 -15.07 -9.11
CA MET A 209 4.62 -13.91 -9.11
C MET A 209 4.66 -13.24 -7.73
N GLY A 210 5.87 -12.85 -7.31
CA GLY A 210 6.07 -11.92 -6.21
C GLY A 210 6.32 -10.51 -6.74
N GLN A 211 5.71 -9.49 -6.12
CA GLN A 211 5.99 -8.08 -6.38
C GLN A 211 6.59 -7.45 -5.14
N PHE A 212 7.74 -6.81 -5.28
CA PHE A 212 8.59 -6.34 -4.17
C PHE A 212 9.03 -4.90 -4.38
N GLU A 213 8.11 -4.01 -4.70
CA GLU A 213 8.43 -2.60 -4.90
C GLU A 213 8.97 -1.94 -3.64
N ARG A 214 9.82 -0.93 -3.83
CA ARG A 214 10.37 -0.10 -2.76
C ARG A 214 10.21 1.37 -3.09
N THR A 215 9.32 2.03 -2.37
CA THR A 215 9.03 3.45 -2.53
C THR A 215 9.79 4.27 -1.49
N LEU A 216 10.46 5.33 -1.94
CA LEU A 216 11.21 6.27 -1.10
C LEU A 216 10.81 7.70 -1.43
N ILE A 217 10.20 8.40 -0.47
CA ILE A 217 9.75 9.79 -0.62
C ILE A 217 10.49 10.69 0.36
N ILE A 218 11.11 11.75 -0.14
CA ILE A 218 11.78 12.78 0.65
C ILE A 218 11.13 14.12 0.35
N ALA A 219 10.42 14.70 1.32
CA ALA A 219 9.96 16.08 1.29
C ALA A 219 10.92 16.94 2.12
N ASP A 220 11.70 17.81 1.46
CA ASP A 220 12.66 18.68 2.13
C ASP A 220 11.93 19.82 2.87
N GLU A 221 12.64 20.67 3.61
CA GLU A 221 12.06 21.69 4.48
C GLU A 221 11.01 22.55 3.76
N GLY A 222 9.81 22.64 4.32
CA GLY A 222 8.69 23.43 3.79
C GLY A 222 8.08 22.88 2.49
N ALA A 223 8.51 21.71 2.02
CA ALA A 223 7.97 21.07 0.83
C ALA A 223 6.58 20.45 1.08
N SER A 224 5.79 20.31 0.01
CA SER A 224 4.49 19.62 0.08
C SER A 224 4.28 18.73 -1.13
N VAL A 225 3.86 17.48 -0.90
CA VAL A 225 3.55 16.51 -1.96
C VAL A 225 2.39 15.60 -1.55
N HIS A 226 1.52 15.35 -2.52
CA HIS A 226 0.55 14.26 -2.47
C HIS A 226 0.97 13.18 -3.47
N TYR A 227 1.15 11.97 -2.99
CA TYR A 227 1.43 10.80 -3.83
C TYR A 227 0.29 9.81 -3.73
N VAL A 228 -0.14 9.28 -4.86
CA VAL A 228 -1.25 8.34 -4.98
C VAL A 228 -0.76 7.05 -5.61
N GLU A 229 -1.14 5.92 -5.03
CA GLU A 229 -0.74 4.59 -5.48
C GLU A 229 -1.96 3.69 -5.67
N GLY A 230 -2.06 3.06 -6.83
CA GLY A 230 -3.05 2.04 -7.16
C GLY A 230 -2.38 0.68 -7.38
N CYS A 231 -2.89 -0.38 -6.72
CA CYS A 231 -2.35 -1.73 -6.86
C CYS A 231 -3.44 -2.73 -7.21
N THR A 232 -3.20 -3.58 -8.21
CA THR A 232 -4.14 -4.62 -8.64
C THR A 232 -3.46 -5.93 -9.03
N ALA A 233 -4.17 -7.05 -8.93
CA ALA A 233 -3.74 -8.36 -9.45
C ALA A 233 -4.93 -9.14 -10.02
N PRO A 234 -4.69 -10.03 -11.03
CA PRO A 234 -5.69 -10.97 -11.51
C PRO A 234 -5.94 -12.10 -10.51
N VAL A 235 -7.00 -12.85 -10.74
CA VAL A 235 -7.33 -14.05 -9.94
C VAL A 235 -6.63 -15.28 -10.52
N TYR A 236 -5.84 -15.97 -9.68
CA TYR A 236 -5.21 -17.25 -9.99
C TYR A 236 -5.54 -18.31 -8.94
N THR A 237 -5.25 -19.58 -9.27
CA THR A 237 -5.44 -20.71 -8.33
C THR A 237 -4.27 -20.90 -7.36
N THR A 238 -3.15 -20.28 -7.64
CA THR A 238 -1.92 -20.32 -6.84
C THR A 238 -1.70 -19.04 -6.07
N SER A 239 -0.96 -19.10 -4.97
CA SER A 239 -0.69 -17.94 -4.13
C SER A 239 0.32 -17.01 -4.80
N SER A 240 0.05 -15.70 -4.72
CA SER A 240 0.98 -14.63 -5.10
C SER A 240 1.37 -13.82 -3.86
N LEU A 241 2.55 -13.21 -3.88
CA LEU A 241 3.07 -12.43 -2.76
C LEU A 241 3.35 -10.98 -3.18
N HIS A 242 2.66 -10.05 -2.53
CA HIS A 242 3.03 -8.64 -2.57
C HIS A 242 3.72 -8.27 -1.25
N SER A 243 4.98 -7.86 -1.31
CA SER A 243 5.75 -7.47 -0.12
C SER A 243 6.52 -6.18 -0.39
N ALA A 244 5.84 -5.07 -0.22
CA ALA A 244 6.36 -3.73 -0.45
C ALA A 244 7.01 -3.11 0.79
N VAL A 245 7.94 -2.19 0.56
CA VAL A 245 8.45 -1.29 1.59
C VAL A 245 8.29 0.15 1.15
N VAL A 246 7.69 0.97 2.02
CA VAL A 246 7.54 2.41 1.82
C VAL A 246 8.25 3.17 2.93
N GLU A 247 9.19 4.01 2.52
CA GLU A 247 9.98 4.88 3.39
C GLU A 247 9.68 6.34 3.05
N ILE A 248 9.32 7.14 4.06
CA ILE A 248 9.03 8.57 3.86
C ILE A 248 9.80 9.39 4.88
N ILE A 249 10.44 10.46 4.40
CA ILE A 249 11.08 11.45 5.24
C ILE A 249 10.38 12.79 5.06
N VAL A 250 9.76 13.28 6.12
CA VAL A 250 9.09 14.58 6.17
C VAL A 250 9.94 15.52 6.98
N HIS A 251 10.71 16.38 6.31
CA HIS A 251 11.57 17.35 6.96
C HIS A 251 10.77 18.47 7.65
N LYS A 252 11.47 19.42 8.27
CA LYS A 252 10.88 20.53 9.00
C LYS A 252 9.86 21.29 8.15
N ASP A 253 8.68 21.58 8.74
CA ASP A 253 7.57 22.31 8.11
C ASP A 253 7.05 21.71 6.79
N ALA A 254 7.48 20.48 6.44
CA ALA A 254 7.04 19.80 5.22
C ALA A 254 5.72 19.03 5.45
N HIS A 255 5.03 18.75 4.34
CA HIS A 255 3.78 18.01 4.33
C HIS A 255 3.81 16.91 3.27
N VAL A 256 3.51 15.68 3.68
CA VAL A 256 3.35 14.55 2.76
C VAL A 256 2.01 13.90 3.00
N ARG A 257 1.24 13.72 1.93
CA ARG A 257 0.06 12.87 1.90
C ARG A 257 0.33 11.69 0.99
N TYR A 258 0.12 10.48 1.50
CA TYR A 258 0.27 9.23 0.76
C TYR A 258 -1.08 8.51 0.74
N THR A 259 -1.66 8.40 -0.45
CA THR A 259 -2.92 7.70 -0.67
C THR A 259 -2.67 6.40 -1.40
N THR A 260 -3.21 5.28 -0.91
CA THR A 260 -3.15 3.99 -1.62
C THR A 260 -4.52 3.34 -1.67
N ILE A 261 -4.85 2.79 -2.85
CA ILE A 261 -5.99 1.92 -3.05
C ILE A 261 -5.48 0.59 -3.57
N GLN A 262 -5.64 -0.44 -2.75
CA GLN A 262 -5.22 -1.80 -3.06
C GLN A 262 -6.44 -2.67 -3.28
N ASN A 263 -6.53 -3.26 -4.47
CA ASN A 263 -7.55 -4.21 -4.86
C ASN A 263 -6.89 -5.48 -5.37
N TRP A 264 -6.60 -6.39 -4.45
CA TRP A 264 -5.90 -7.63 -4.72
C TRP A 264 -6.87 -8.80 -4.88
N ALA A 265 -6.54 -9.73 -5.75
CA ALA A 265 -7.27 -10.98 -5.85
C ALA A 265 -7.12 -11.86 -4.59
N ASN A 266 -8.08 -12.77 -4.36
CA ASN A 266 -8.18 -13.60 -3.15
C ASN A 266 -7.06 -14.64 -2.96
N ASN A 267 -6.12 -14.73 -3.89
CA ASN A 267 -4.92 -15.56 -3.77
C ASN A 267 -3.67 -14.80 -3.32
N VAL A 268 -3.75 -13.48 -3.13
CA VAL A 268 -2.59 -12.62 -2.84
C VAL A 268 -2.36 -12.49 -1.34
N TYR A 269 -1.13 -12.74 -0.89
CA TYR A 269 -0.63 -12.31 0.41
C TYR A 269 -0.04 -10.89 0.27
N ASN A 270 -0.66 -9.93 0.94
CA ASN A 270 -0.30 -8.51 0.88
C ASN A 270 0.39 -8.09 2.20
N LEU A 271 1.73 -8.16 2.22
CA LEU A 271 2.56 -8.02 3.42
C LEU A 271 3.46 -6.77 3.32
N VAL A 272 2.93 -5.61 3.71
CA VAL A 272 3.53 -4.30 3.44
C VAL A 272 4.09 -3.65 4.70
N THR A 273 5.30 -3.11 4.61
CA THR A 273 5.92 -2.30 5.67
C THR A 273 6.00 -0.84 5.24
N LYS A 274 5.23 0.03 5.91
CA LYS A 274 5.22 1.48 5.65
C LYS A 274 5.68 2.24 6.90
N ARG A 275 6.64 3.15 6.75
CA ARG A 275 7.08 4.01 7.85
C ARG A 275 7.52 5.39 7.36
N THR A 276 7.22 6.39 8.20
CA THR A 276 7.71 7.76 8.00
C THR A 276 8.45 8.27 9.24
N PHE A 277 9.48 9.08 9.01
CA PHE A 277 10.09 9.95 10.01
C PHE A 277 9.61 11.37 9.78
N VAL A 278 9.02 11.97 10.83
CA VAL A 278 8.44 13.32 10.76
C VAL A 278 9.23 14.24 11.70
N TYR A 279 9.85 15.26 11.10
CA TYR A 279 10.65 16.23 11.83
C TYR A 279 9.82 17.45 12.28
N GLU A 280 10.46 18.47 12.82
CA GLU A 280 9.82 19.64 13.45
C GLU A 280 8.70 20.24 12.60
N ASN A 281 7.50 20.38 13.19
CA ASN A 281 6.27 20.85 12.55
C ASN A 281 5.86 20.11 11.26
N GLY A 282 6.55 19.05 10.86
CA GLY A 282 6.21 18.26 9.70
C GLY A 282 4.86 17.57 9.88
N ASN A 283 4.15 17.30 8.77
CA ASN A 283 2.87 16.63 8.76
C ASN A 283 2.87 15.44 7.79
N MET A 284 2.47 14.27 8.28
CA MET A 284 2.29 13.06 7.47
C MET A 284 0.85 12.57 7.52
N GLU A 285 0.28 12.31 6.35
CA GLU A 285 -1.07 11.76 6.20
C GLU A 285 -1.04 10.46 5.40
N TRP A 286 -1.46 9.36 6.03
CA TRP A 286 -1.71 8.09 5.38
C TRP A 286 -3.20 7.94 5.08
N VAL A 287 -3.56 7.65 3.82
CA VAL A 287 -4.92 7.34 3.39
C VAL A 287 -4.89 5.98 2.70
N ASP A 288 -5.46 4.95 3.34
CA ASP A 288 -5.31 3.55 2.93
C ASP A 288 -6.67 2.88 2.66
N GLY A 289 -6.92 2.50 1.40
CA GLY A 289 -8.01 1.62 1.00
C GLY A 289 -7.51 0.18 0.77
N ASN A 290 -8.06 -0.78 1.52
CA ASN A 290 -7.64 -2.18 1.49
C ASN A 290 -8.83 -3.07 1.13
N LEU A 291 -8.79 -3.65 -0.08
CA LEU A 291 -9.80 -4.56 -0.60
C LEU A 291 -9.13 -5.82 -1.16
N GLY A 292 -9.87 -6.91 -1.17
CA GLY A 292 -9.38 -8.18 -1.68
C GLY A 292 -8.28 -8.79 -0.81
N SER A 293 -7.38 -9.52 -1.44
CA SER A 293 -6.32 -10.36 -0.89
C SER A 293 -6.79 -11.50 0.03
N LYS A 294 -6.06 -12.60 0.02
CA LYS A 294 -6.23 -13.69 0.99
C LYS A 294 -5.91 -13.23 2.41
N LEU A 295 -4.81 -12.49 2.52
CA LEU A 295 -4.36 -11.89 3.78
C LEU A 295 -3.66 -10.57 3.51
N THR A 296 -4.13 -9.50 4.12
CA THR A 296 -3.39 -8.23 4.25
C THR A 296 -2.79 -8.11 5.64
N MET A 297 -1.50 -7.77 5.72
CA MET A 297 -0.84 -7.31 6.95
C MET A 297 -0.17 -5.97 6.66
N LYS A 298 -0.81 -4.86 7.07
CA LYS A 298 -0.35 -3.50 6.75
C LYS A 298 -0.63 -2.51 7.89
N TYR A 299 0.43 -1.90 8.42
CA TYR A 299 0.38 -1.01 9.58
C TYR A 299 1.23 0.24 9.34
N PRO A 300 0.72 1.25 8.61
CA PRO A 300 1.42 2.51 8.40
C PRO A 300 1.91 3.12 9.72
N ASN A 301 3.18 3.54 9.75
CA ASN A 301 3.83 3.99 10.96
C ASN A 301 4.34 5.43 10.81
N CYS A 302 3.94 6.32 11.73
CA CYS A 302 4.51 7.65 11.87
C CYS A 302 5.40 7.70 13.12
N VAL A 303 6.69 7.97 12.93
CA VAL A 303 7.63 8.26 14.02
C VAL A 303 7.81 9.78 14.09
N LEU A 304 7.19 10.39 15.09
CA LEU A 304 7.15 11.84 15.30
C LEU A 304 8.40 12.26 16.08
N LEU A 305 9.44 12.63 15.34
CA LEU A 305 10.80 12.91 15.85
C LEU A 305 11.01 14.36 16.23
N GLY A 306 10.32 15.30 15.55
CA GLY A 306 10.46 16.72 15.77
C GLY A 306 9.35 17.29 16.62
N GLU A 307 9.63 18.39 17.33
CA GLU A 307 8.62 19.12 18.10
C GLU A 307 7.48 19.59 17.19
N GLY A 308 6.21 19.47 17.65
CA GLY A 308 5.04 19.90 16.91
C GLY A 308 4.72 19.07 15.68
N SER A 309 5.46 17.98 15.41
CA SER A 309 5.17 17.11 14.26
C SER A 309 3.84 16.38 14.42
N LYS A 310 3.21 16.08 13.26
CA LYS A 310 1.87 15.52 13.18
C LYS A 310 1.86 14.27 12.30
N GLY A 311 1.00 13.32 12.66
CA GLY A 311 0.76 12.13 11.88
C GLY A 311 -0.72 11.77 11.88
N SER A 312 -1.28 11.40 10.73
CA SER A 312 -2.63 10.89 10.66
C SER A 312 -2.70 9.61 9.81
N THR A 313 -3.66 8.76 10.14
CA THR A 313 -4.02 7.60 9.33
C THR A 313 -5.52 7.57 9.19
N LEU A 314 -5.99 7.57 7.95
CA LEU A 314 -7.37 7.30 7.60
C LEU A 314 -7.38 6.01 6.77
N SER A 315 -7.99 4.94 7.28
CA SER A 315 -7.99 3.65 6.61
C SER A 315 -9.39 3.06 6.49
N ILE A 316 -9.59 2.34 5.38
CA ILE A 316 -10.73 1.46 5.20
C ILE A 316 -10.23 0.07 4.85
N ALA A 317 -10.90 -0.97 5.41
CA ALA A 317 -10.65 -2.36 5.09
C ALA A 317 -11.98 -3.07 4.83
N PHE A 318 -12.06 -3.82 3.73
CA PHE A 318 -13.19 -4.68 3.42
C PHE A 318 -12.71 -6.12 3.31
N ALA A 319 -13.31 -7.03 4.08
CA ALA A 319 -13.02 -8.47 4.04
C ALA A 319 -14.26 -9.24 3.62
N GLY A 320 -14.20 -9.87 2.44
CA GLY A 320 -15.18 -10.81 1.93
C GLY A 320 -14.84 -12.27 2.27
N LYS A 321 -15.48 -13.20 1.57
CA LYS A 321 -15.30 -14.63 1.76
C LYS A 321 -13.84 -15.07 1.61
N GLY A 322 -13.29 -15.74 2.64
CA GLY A 322 -11.92 -16.25 2.63
C GLY A 322 -10.83 -15.19 2.76
N GLN A 323 -11.19 -13.94 3.04
CA GLN A 323 -10.28 -12.81 3.18
C GLN A 323 -10.02 -12.48 4.65
N VAL A 324 -8.78 -12.10 4.96
CA VAL A 324 -8.38 -11.58 6.27
C VAL A 324 -7.68 -10.23 6.08
N GLN A 325 -8.26 -9.16 6.63
CA GLN A 325 -7.66 -7.83 6.64
C GLN A 325 -7.13 -7.53 8.05
N ASP A 326 -5.84 -7.79 8.31
CA ASP A 326 -5.15 -7.37 9.53
C ASP A 326 -4.44 -6.05 9.24
N ALA A 327 -5.16 -4.96 9.43
CA ALA A 327 -4.71 -3.61 9.12
C ALA A 327 -4.80 -2.72 10.36
N GLY A 328 -4.06 -1.60 10.35
CA GLY A 328 -4.08 -0.69 11.47
C GLY A 328 -3.11 0.46 11.32
N ALA A 329 -2.60 0.99 12.41
CA ALA A 329 -1.65 2.10 12.38
C ALA A 329 -0.71 2.09 13.58
N LYS A 330 0.46 2.73 13.40
CA LYS A 330 1.43 2.94 14.49
C LYS A 330 1.80 4.41 14.60
N MET A 331 1.66 5.00 15.79
CA MET A 331 2.02 6.38 16.07
C MET A 331 3.03 6.41 17.22
N ILE A 332 4.25 6.84 16.93
CA ILE A 332 5.36 6.84 17.88
C ILE A 332 5.79 8.27 18.17
N HIS A 333 5.33 8.81 19.30
CA HIS A 333 5.63 10.16 19.75
C HIS A 333 6.99 10.19 20.49
N LYS A 334 7.98 10.85 19.89
CA LYS A 334 9.35 10.97 20.45
C LYS A 334 9.71 12.37 20.93
N ALA A 335 8.98 13.40 20.43
CA ALA A 335 9.23 14.81 20.71
C ALA A 335 8.03 15.49 21.40
N PRO A 336 8.23 16.69 21.99
CA PRO A 336 7.13 17.43 22.63
C PRO A 336 6.09 17.93 21.62
N ASN A 337 4.88 18.20 22.13
CA ASN A 337 3.79 18.85 21.40
C ASN A 337 3.37 18.15 20.09
N THR A 338 3.70 16.86 19.96
CA THR A 338 3.32 16.06 18.79
C THR A 338 1.85 15.66 18.84
N SER A 339 1.25 15.47 17.68
CA SER A 339 -0.16 15.04 17.62
C SER A 339 -0.38 13.92 16.60
N SER A 340 -1.28 13.00 16.90
CA SER A 340 -1.69 11.98 15.96
C SER A 340 -3.21 11.75 15.98
N THR A 341 -3.73 11.33 14.81
CA THR A 341 -5.11 10.92 14.64
C THR A 341 -5.15 9.61 13.84
N ILE A 342 -5.91 8.65 14.33
CA ILE A 342 -6.15 7.38 13.64
C ILE A 342 -7.66 7.23 13.48
N VAL A 343 -8.12 7.11 12.23
CA VAL A 343 -9.50 6.75 11.90
C VAL A 343 -9.45 5.49 11.05
N SER A 344 -9.98 4.39 11.58
CA SER A 344 -10.00 3.10 10.91
C SER A 344 -11.44 2.63 10.79
N LYS A 345 -11.89 2.42 9.55
CA LYS A 345 -13.22 1.86 9.26
C LYS A 345 -13.04 0.48 8.62
N SER A 346 -13.78 -0.49 9.12
CA SER A 346 -13.69 -1.87 8.65
C SER A 346 -15.07 -2.45 8.33
N ILE A 347 -15.13 -3.28 7.30
CA ILE A 347 -16.35 -3.95 6.88
C ILE A 347 -16.05 -5.43 6.69
N SER A 348 -16.91 -6.32 7.19
CA SER A 348 -16.77 -7.75 6.98
C SER A 348 -18.08 -8.38 6.48
N LYS A 349 -17.98 -9.29 5.49
CA LYS A 349 -19.10 -9.97 4.84
C LYS A 349 -18.72 -11.40 4.45
N ASN A 350 -19.71 -12.30 4.40
CA ASN A 350 -19.59 -13.68 3.92
C ASN A 350 -18.49 -14.49 4.62
N GLY A 351 -18.36 -14.33 5.95
CA GLY A 351 -17.33 -14.99 6.75
C GLY A 351 -15.95 -14.32 6.68
N GLY A 352 -15.84 -13.14 6.11
CA GLY A 352 -14.61 -12.35 6.12
C GLY A 352 -14.18 -11.94 7.53
N LYS A 353 -12.88 -11.75 7.72
CA LYS A 353 -12.30 -11.35 9.00
C LYS A 353 -11.56 -10.01 8.88
N VAL A 354 -11.93 -9.04 9.71
CA VAL A 354 -11.19 -7.77 9.85
C VAL A 354 -10.55 -7.68 11.22
N ILE A 355 -9.31 -7.21 11.27
CA ILE A 355 -8.55 -7.04 12.51
C ILE A 355 -7.95 -5.63 12.47
N TYR A 356 -8.35 -4.79 13.43
CA TYR A 356 -7.62 -3.55 13.68
C TYR A 356 -6.49 -3.82 14.67
N ARG A 357 -5.26 -3.49 14.28
CA ARG A 357 -4.08 -3.59 15.15
C ARG A 357 -3.36 -2.25 15.23
N GLY A 358 -3.48 -1.58 16.36
CA GLY A 358 -2.93 -0.24 16.56
C GLY A 358 -1.87 -0.18 17.65
N ILE A 359 -0.84 0.66 17.43
CA ILE A 359 0.17 0.99 18.44
C ILE A 359 0.25 2.50 18.58
N VAL A 360 0.10 3.01 19.81
CA VAL A 360 0.44 4.38 20.14
C VAL A 360 1.46 4.36 21.27
N HIS A 361 2.62 4.97 21.00
CA HIS A 361 3.71 5.03 21.95
C HIS A 361 4.06 6.49 22.27
N PHE A 362 3.99 6.85 23.55
CA PHE A 362 4.45 8.13 24.06
C PHE A 362 5.76 7.97 24.81
N GLY A 363 6.85 8.39 24.18
CA GLY A 363 8.19 8.35 24.77
C GLY A 363 8.35 9.36 25.91
N ARG A 364 9.40 9.23 26.71
CA ARG A 364 9.67 10.10 27.87
C ARG A 364 9.73 11.59 27.54
N LYS A 365 10.12 11.96 26.33
CA LYS A 365 10.23 13.36 25.88
C LYS A 365 8.94 13.91 25.25
N ALA A 366 7.90 13.10 25.08
CA ALA A 366 6.67 13.47 24.39
C ALA A 366 5.70 14.30 25.27
N LYS A 367 6.20 15.35 25.95
CA LYS A 367 5.38 16.25 26.77
C LYS A 367 4.41 17.02 25.88
N GLY A 368 3.15 17.15 26.33
CA GLY A 368 2.11 17.85 25.58
C GLY A 368 1.65 17.11 24.33
N ALA A 369 2.09 15.86 24.13
CA ALA A 369 1.66 15.05 23.01
C ALA A 369 0.20 14.59 23.19
N ARG A 370 -0.49 14.41 22.06
CA ARG A 370 -1.90 13.96 22.03
C ARG A 370 -2.14 12.97 20.91
N SER A 371 -3.01 12.00 21.16
CA SER A 371 -3.48 11.04 20.16
C SER A 371 -4.97 10.82 20.30
N ASN A 372 -5.68 10.79 19.16
CA ASN A 372 -7.07 10.39 19.06
C ASN A 372 -7.18 9.18 18.14
N ILE A 373 -7.92 8.14 18.56
CA ILE A 373 -8.09 6.89 17.84
C ILE A 373 -9.59 6.58 17.76
N GLU A 374 -10.08 6.40 16.55
CA GLU A 374 -11.45 5.97 16.26
C GLU A 374 -11.40 4.71 15.38
N CYS A 375 -11.97 3.61 15.88
CA CYS A 375 -12.02 2.34 15.19
C CYS A 375 -13.45 1.86 15.07
N ASP A 376 -14.02 1.95 13.86
CA ASP A 376 -15.39 1.54 13.59
C ASP A 376 -15.42 0.29 12.72
N THR A 377 -16.20 -0.70 13.11
CA THR A 377 -16.46 -1.89 12.29
C THR A 377 -17.94 -2.09 12.03
N LEU A 378 -18.27 -2.39 10.78
CA LEU A 378 -19.60 -2.78 10.33
C LEU A 378 -19.57 -4.24 9.87
N ILE A 379 -20.31 -5.13 10.57
CA ILE A 379 -20.45 -6.54 10.23
C ILE A 379 -21.78 -6.72 9.49
N LEU A 380 -21.72 -7.30 8.28
CA LEU A 380 -22.89 -7.42 7.40
C LEU A 380 -23.67 -8.73 7.55
N ASP A 381 -23.13 -9.72 8.28
CA ASP A 381 -23.75 -11.04 8.47
C ASP A 381 -23.44 -11.66 9.86
N ASN A 382 -23.77 -12.95 10.03
CA ASN A 382 -23.56 -13.68 11.28
C ASN A 382 -22.28 -14.55 11.29
N GLU A 383 -21.59 -14.68 10.17
CA GLU A 383 -20.40 -15.55 10.01
C GLU A 383 -19.12 -14.74 10.07
N SER A 384 -19.19 -13.47 9.67
CA SER A 384 -18.05 -12.55 9.64
C SER A 384 -17.62 -12.13 11.05
N THR A 385 -16.33 -11.81 11.18
CA THR A 385 -15.73 -11.46 12.47
C THR A 385 -14.92 -10.18 12.43
N SER A 386 -14.82 -9.55 13.61
CA SER A 386 -13.97 -8.36 13.80
C SER A 386 -13.23 -8.45 15.12
N ASP A 387 -11.92 -8.18 15.09
CA ASP A 387 -11.07 -8.08 16.27
C ASP A 387 -10.45 -6.68 16.36
N THR A 388 -10.35 -6.11 17.54
CA THR A 388 -9.65 -4.86 17.81
C THR A 388 -8.53 -5.12 18.82
N ILE A 389 -7.28 -4.88 18.42
CA ILE A 389 -6.09 -5.18 19.21
C ILE A 389 -5.28 -3.88 19.43
N PRO A 390 -5.69 -3.04 20.38
CA PRO A 390 -4.97 -1.81 20.71
C PRO A 390 -3.76 -2.11 21.60
N TYR A 391 -2.66 -1.37 21.38
CA TYR A 391 -1.49 -1.39 22.23
C TYR A 391 -1.02 0.04 22.51
N ASN A 392 -1.12 0.46 23.77
CA ASN A 392 -0.76 1.82 24.20
C ASN A 392 0.39 1.76 25.19
N GLU A 393 1.49 2.41 24.86
CA GLU A 393 2.69 2.54 25.72
C GLU A 393 2.88 4.00 26.15
N VAL A 394 2.75 4.28 27.43
CA VAL A 394 2.82 5.65 27.96
C VAL A 394 3.97 5.76 28.94
N PHE A 395 5.02 6.53 28.56
CA PHE A 395 6.19 6.80 29.39
C PHE A 395 6.28 8.26 29.86
N ASN A 396 5.18 9.03 29.72
CA ASN A 396 5.07 10.43 30.12
C ASN A 396 3.64 10.72 30.55
N ASP A 397 3.45 11.35 31.70
CA ASP A 397 2.16 11.68 32.29
C ASP A 397 1.50 12.98 31.74
N GLN A 398 2.26 13.77 30.96
CA GLN A 398 1.78 15.01 30.33
C GLN A 398 1.32 14.77 28.90
N ILE A 399 0.37 13.86 28.71
CA ILE A 399 -0.18 13.50 27.39
C ILE A 399 -1.70 13.45 27.45
N SER A 400 -2.34 13.48 26.26
CA SER A 400 -3.76 13.16 26.10
C SER A 400 -3.88 11.99 25.13
N LEU A 401 -4.64 10.97 25.52
CA LEU A 401 -4.96 9.81 24.70
C LEU A 401 -6.45 9.52 24.78
N GLU A 402 -7.09 9.53 23.62
CA GLU A 402 -8.49 9.17 23.46
C GLU A 402 -8.56 7.97 22.52
N HIS A 403 -9.34 6.95 22.90
CA HIS A 403 -9.51 5.75 22.07
C HIS A 403 -10.96 5.29 22.14
N GLU A 404 -11.64 5.34 21.02
CA GLU A 404 -12.98 4.81 20.83
C GLU A 404 -12.95 3.65 19.84
N ALA A 405 -13.67 2.57 20.15
CA ALA A 405 -13.86 1.45 19.26
C ALA A 405 -15.34 1.05 19.25
N LYS A 406 -15.92 0.97 18.06
CA LYS A 406 -17.29 0.53 17.84
C LYS A 406 -17.31 -0.67 16.90
N VAL A 407 -18.04 -1.72 17.30
CA VAL A 407 -18.36 -2.84 16.44
C VAL A 407 -19.87 -2.96 16.39
N SER A 408 -20.43 -2.83 15.19
CA SER A 408 -21.86 -2.90 14.97
C SER A 408 -22.21 -3.87 13.86
N LYS A 409 -23.37 -4.49 13.93
CA LYS A 409 -24.02 -5.13 12.79
C LYS A 409 -24.89 -4.12 12.06
N VAL A 410 -25.17 -4.39 10.80
CA VAL A 410 -26.21 -3.65 10.06
C VAL A 410 -27.51 -3.73 10.83
N SER A 411 -28.13 -2.58 11.06
CA SER A 411 -29.37 -2.48 11.81
C SER A 411 -30.53 -3.07 11.01
N GLU A 412 -31.16 -4.12 11.55
CA GLU A 412 -32.36 -4.72 10.96
C GLU A 412 -33.50 -3.69 10.83
N GLU A 413 -33.57 -2.74 11.75
CA GLU A 413 -34.56 -1.64 11.71
C GLU A 413 -34.28 -0.69 10.53
N GLN A 414 -33.02 -0.35 10.27
CA GLN A 414 -32.64 0.49 9.13
C GLN A 414 -32.88 -0.23 7.82
N LEU A 415 -32.53 -1.50 7.71
CA LEU A 415 -32.85 -2.33 6.55
C LEU A 415 -34.35 -2.40 6.31
N PHE A 416 -35.13 -2.75 7.34
CA PHE A 416 -36.59 -2.81 7.26
C PHE A 416 -37.20 -1.48 6.81
N TYR A 417 -36.73 -0.37 7.35
CA TYR A 417 -37.21 0.96 6.98
C TYR A 417 -36.96 1.27 5.49
N LEU A 418 -35.76 0.96 4.97
CA LEU A 418 -35.44 1.15 3.54
C LEU A 418 -36.26 0.20 2.65
N MET A 419 -36.33 -1.07 3.02
CA MET A 419 -37.09 -2.10 2.30
C MET A 419 -38.60 -1.80 2.27
N SER A 420 -39.18 -1.24 3.34
CA SER A 420 -40.58 -0.82 3.40
C SER A 420 -40.91 0.30 2.41
N ARG A 421 -39.90 0.97 1.85
CA ARG A 421 -40.00 1.99 0.80
C ARG A 421 -39.78 1.45 -0.61
N GLY A 422 -39.66 0.13 -0.75
CA GLY A 422 -39.50 -0.54 -2.04
C GLY A 422 -38.05 -0.68 -2.50
N ILE A 423 -37.07 -0.40 -1.63
CA ILE A 423 -35.64 -0.63 -1.91
C ILE A 423 -35.36 -2.12 -1.63
N SER A 424 -34.59 -2.79 -2.49
CA SER A 424 -34.16 -4.17 -2.23
C SER A 424 -33.23 -4.25 -1.01
N GLU A 425 -33.11 -5.42 -0.41
CA GLU A 425 -32.19 -5.63 0.74
C GLU A 425 -30.73 -5.34 0.35
N GLU A 426 -30.36 -5.71 -0.87
CA GLU A 426 -29.03 -5.47 -1.41
C GLU A 426 -28.74 -3.98 -1.57
N GLU A 427 -29.64 -3.24 -2.23
CA GLU A 427 -29.52 -1.79 -2.38
C GLU A 427 -29.55 -1.05 -1.03
N ALA A 428 -30.37 -1.50 -0.08
CA ALA A 428 -30.42 -0.95 1.26
C ALA A 428 -29.11 -1.16 2.01
N THR A 429 -28.52 -2.34 1.89
CA THR A 429 -27.20 -2.67 2.46
C THR A 429 -26.10 -1.81 1.82
N GLU A 430 -26.11 -1.68 0.49
CA GLU A 430 -25.19 -0.79 -0.23
C GLU A 430 -25.26 0.65 0.28
N MET A 431 -26.50 1.20 0.42
CA MET A 431 -26.69 2.57 0.92
C MET A 431 -26.11 2.77 2.34
N ILE A 432 -26.29 1.79 3.24
CA ILE A 432 -25.76 1.85 4.61
C ILE A 432 -24.22 1.81 4.58
N VAL A 433 -23.65 0.91 3.79
CA VAL A 433 -22.18 0.78 3.65
C VAL A 433 -21.59 2.03 3.04
N MET A 434 -22.20 2.59 1.98
CA MET A 434 -21.73 3.83 1.36
C MET A 434 -21.74 5.01 2.32
N GLY A 435 -22.79 5.12 3.17
CA GLY A 435 -22.82 6.11 4.24
C GLY A 435 -21.73 5.92 5.30
N PHE A 436 -21.40 4.67 5.64
CA PHE A 436 -20.35 4.33 6.59
C PHE A 436 -18.94 4.72 6.09
N ILE A 437 -18.68 4.57 4.79
CA ILE A 437 -17.37 4.87 4.18
C ILE A 437 -17.24 6.29 3.64
N GLU A 438 -18.33 7.07 3.60
CA GLU A 438 -18.35 8.43 3.04
C GLU A 438 -17.19 9.33 3.54
N PRO A 439 -16.81 9.32 4.83
CA PRO A 439 -15.68 10.11 5.31
C PRO A 439 -14.36 9.78 4.62
N PHE A 440 -14.16 8.51 4.26
CA PHE A 440 -12.97 8.07 3.53
C PHE A 440 -13.02 8.50 2.06
N THR A 441 -14.15 8.27 1.38
CA THR A 441 -14.25 8.56 -0.05
C THR A 441 -14.17 10.05 -0.37
N LYS A 442 -14.55 10.93 0.57
CA LYS A 442 -14.38 12.39 0.45
C LYS A 442 -12.92 12.84 0.47
N GLU A 443 -12.02 12.04 1.03
CA GLU A 443 -10.59 12.33 1.10
C GLU A 443 -9.81 11.86 -0.14
N LEU A 444 -10.45 11.09 -1.02
CA LEU A 444 -9.85 10.60 -2.26
C LEU A 444 -9.98 11.64 -3.38
N PRO A 445 -9.02 11.71 -4.33
CA PRO A 445 -9.27 12.31 -5.63
C PRO A 445 -10.53 11.73 -6.27
N MET A 446 -11.26 12.52 -7.06
CA MET A 446 -12.61 12.14 -7.55
C MET A 446 -12.63 10.80 -8.28
N GLU A 447 -11.65 10.54 -9.13
CA GLU A 447 -11.51 9.32 -9.92
C GLU A 447 -11.37 8.10 -9.01
N TYR A 448 -10.55 8.22 -7.96
CA TYR A 448 -10.35 7.18 -6.95
C TYR A 448 -11.56 6.98 -6.05
N ALA A 449 -12.29 8.03 -5.73
CA ALA A 449 -13.53 7.92 -4.98
C ALA A 449 -14.59 7.14 -5.76
N VAL A 450 -14.74 7.41 -7.05
CA VAL A 450 -15.65 6.69 -7.96
C VAL A 450 -15.25 5.21 -8.05
N GLU A 451 -13.97 4.93 -8.24
CA GLU A 451 -13.46 3.57 -8.33
C GLU A 451 -13.64 2.80 -7.01
N MET A 452 -13.30 3.41 -5.88
CA MET A 452 -13.49 2.80 -4.55
C MET A 452 -14.96 2.44 -4.29
N ASN A 453 -15.87 3.36 -4.60
CA ASN A 453 -17.30 3.11 -4.45
C ASN A 453 -17.76 1.94 -5.31
N ARG A 454 -17.25 1.84 -6.54
CA ARG A 454 -17.55 0.73 -7.45
C ARG A 454 -17.00 -0.59 -6.94
N LEU A 455 -15.77 -0.62 -6.45
CA LEU A 455 -15.15 -1.82 -5.88
C LEU A 455 -15.92 -2.33 -4.66
N ILE A 456 -16.32 -1.44 -3.77
CA ILE A 456 -17.11 -1.80 -2.58
C ILE A 456 -18.50 -2.31 -3.00
N LYS A 457 -19.12 -1.73 -4.01
CA LYS A 457 -20.36 -2.23 -4.56
C LYS A 457 -20.23 -3.68 -5.06
N PHE A 458 -19.19 -3.99 -5.82
CA PHE A 458 -18.91 -5.36 -6.26
C PHE A 458 -18.68 -6.33 -5.12
N GLU A 459 -17.96 -5.91 -4.08
CA GLU A 459 -17.79 -6.73 -2.87
C GLU A 459 -19.12 -6.99 -2.16
N ILE A 460 -20.03 -6.01 -2.13
CA ILE A 460 -21.37 -6.17 -1.54
C ILE A 460 -22.23 -7.12 -2.38
N GLU A 461 -22.20 -7.02 -3.70
CA GLU A 461 -22.93 -7.91 -4.62
C GLU A 461 -22.36 -9.34 -4.63
N GLY A 462 -21.18 -9.57 -4.04
CA GLY A 462 -20.49 -10.86 -4.05
C GLY A 462 -19.89 -11.23 -5.40
N SER A 463 -19.70 -10.24 -6.28
CA SER A 463 -19.17 -10.41 -7.64
C SER A 463 -17.64 -10.50 -7.67
N ILE A 464 -16.98 -10.33 -6.53
CA ILE A 464 -15.53 -10.45 -6.35
C ILE A 464 -15.26 -11.67 -5.47
N GLY A 465 -14.73 -12.75 -6.03
CA GLY A 465 -14.43 -13.98 -5.27
C GLY A 465 -13.70 -15.01 -6.10
#